data_50e287daa6d2689e38721a1b118252fb
#
_entry.id   50e287daa6d2689e38721a1b118252fb
#
_cell.length_a   1.000
_cell.length_b   1.000
_cell.length_c   1.000
_cell.angle_alpha   90.00
_cell.angle_beta   90.00
_cell.angle_gamma   90.00
#
_symmetry.space_group_name_H-M   'P 1'
#
loop_
_entity.id
_entity.type
_entity.pdbx_description
1 polymer ?
#
loop_
_entity_poly.entity_id
_entity_poly.type
_entity_poly.pdbx_seq_one_letter_code
_entity_poly.pdbx_strand_id
1 'polypeptide(L)'
;MTRRANVCALLLLCISMFSGAHAFPVTVDNCGTPLRINAPPQRAVIHDLNMTEMALALGLQAQMAGVTGITGWYKTDANFKAALGAIPELAPKYPSLENLLAARPDLFFAGWYYGMKPGGDVTPATLARHGIATLVLTESCVHTSQARPRATMDLLYNDMLRLGTVFGQRPRAEALVAQWRKRLQAVVQPPVLGTAPKAPPLRVFVYDSGEDKPFTAGAAAMPTALIEAAGGRNVMDDLPISWAHSSWEAVAARNPQFLVLLDYQDGQGPSRLMATLQAHPAMRHTDAVKHRRFIALRYAELTPGPANIEAVEKLSRALRAAAP
;
A
#
# COMPACT_ATOMS: atom_id res chain seq x y z
N MET A 1 -41.18 -27.28 -65.17
CA MET A 1 -41.28 -27.12 -63.69
C MET A 1 -39.87 -27.17 -63.13
N THR A 2 -39.23 -26.02 -62.97
CA THR A 2 -37.84 -25.88 -62.51
C THR A 2 -37.86 -25.27 -61.11
N ARG A 3 -37.41 -26.01 -60.11
CA ARG A 3 -37.25 -25.55 -58.70
C ARG A 3 -35.90 -24.83 -58.60
N ARG A 4 -35.93 -23.53 -58.24
CA ARG A 4 -34.76 -22.76 -57.86
C ARG A 4 -34.46 -23.03 -56.37
N ALA A 5 -33.28 -23.48 -56.06
CA ALA A 5 -32.74 -23.60 -54.70
C ALA A 5 -32.10 -22.30 -54.33
N ASN A 6 -32.56 -21.61 -53.27
CA ASN A 6 -31.91 -20.46 -52.67
C ASN A 6 -30.88 -20.95 -51.66
N VAL A 7 -29.61 -20.68 -51.94
CA VAL A 7 -28.51 -20.85 -50.99
C VAL A 7 -28.31 -19.56 -50.20
N CYS A 8 -28.74 -19.57 -48.92
CA CYS A 8 -28.47 -18.48 -47.97
C CYS A 8 -27.05 -18.67 -47.44
N ALA A 9 -26.10 -17.84 -47.88
CA ALA A 9 -24.76 -17.79 -47.32
C ALA A 9 -24.79 -17.00 -46.02
N LEU A 10 -24.64 -17.67 -44.85
CA LEU A 10 -24.43 -17.03 -43.56
C LEU A 10 -22.96 -16.56 -43.50
N LEU A 11 -22.74 -15.25 -43.60
CA LEU A 11 -21.46 -14.63 -43.24
C LEU A 11 -21.32 -14.60 -41.72
N LEU A 12 -20.53 -15.47 -41.11
CA LEU A 12 -20.07 -15.36 -39.74
C LEU A 12 -19.04 -14.22 -39.64
N LEU A 13 -19.47 -13.09 -39.10
CA LEU A 13 -18.60 -11.96 -38.74
C LEU A 13 -17.85 -12.33 -37.46
N CYS A 14 -16.62 -12.84 -37.57
CA CYS A 14 -15.69 -12.99 -36.44
C CYS A 14 -15.25 -11.59 -35.99
N ILE A 15 -15.92 -11.07 -34.96
CA ILE A 15 -15.46 -9.88 -34.24
C ILE A 15 -14.25 -10.32 -33.40
N SER A 16 -13.06 -10.13 -33.94
CA SER A 16 -11.80 -10.24 -33.22
C SER A 16 -11.76 -9.10 -32.20
N MET A 17 -12.05 -9.38 -30.93
CA MET A 17 -11.76 -8.45 -29.86
C MET A 17 -10.25 -8.29 -29.76
N PHE A 18 -9.72 -7.24 -30.39
CA PHE A 18 -8.36 -6.78 -30.15
C PHE A 18 -8.30 -6.28 -28.71
N SER A 19 -7.91 -7.16 -27.77
CA SER A 19 -7.37 -6.71 -26.49
C SER A 19 -6.14 -5.89 -26.82
N GLY A 20 -6.21 -4.58 -26.63
CA GLY A 20 -5.09 -3.66 -26.87
C GLY A 20 -3.92 -4.06 -25.98
N ALA A 21 -3.06 -4.94 -26.45
CA ALA A 21 -1.79 -5.23 -25.83
C ALA A 21 -0.99 -3.92 -25.87
N HIS A 22 -0.68 -3.35 -24.71
CA HIS A 22 0.21 -2.21 -24.63
C HIS A 22 1.55 -2.63 -25.24
N ALA A 23 1.93 -1.98 -26.33
CA ALA A 23 3.16 -2.31 -27.05
C ALA A 23 4.35 -1.91 -26.15
N PHE A 24 5.24 -2.87 -25.90
CA PHE A 24 6.56 -2.58 -25.30
C PHE A 24 7.48 -1.95 -26.34
N PRO A 25 8.47 -1.12 -25.94
CA PRO A 25 8.84 -0.78 -24.56
C PRO A 25 7.88 0.20 -23.90
N VAL A 26 7.72 0.10 -22.57
CA VAL A 26 6.99 1.06 -21.76
C VAL A 26 7.94 1.86 -20.85
N THR A 27 7.53 3.06 -20.47
CA THR A 27 8.29 3.88 -19.51
C THR A 27 7.35 4.32 -18.40
N VAL A 28 7.78 4.16 -17.15
CA VAL A 28 7.04 4.62 -15.95
C VAL A 28 7.91 5.55 -15.12
N ASP A 29 7.28 6.47 -14.38
CA ASP A 29 8.00 7.26 -13.39
C ASP A 29 8.48 6.35 -12.25
N ASN A 30 9.68 6.59 -11.76
CA ASN A 30 10.32 5.81 -10.70
C ASN A 30 11.09 6.73 -9.77
N CYS A 31 10.39 7.35 -8.82
CA CYS A 31 10.92 8.40 -7.95
C CYS A 31 11.48 9.61 -8.73
N GLY A 32 10.78 10.07 -9.76
CA GLY A 32 11.20 11.20 -10.60
C GLY A 32 12.23 10.83 -11.67
N THR A 33 12.62 9.56 -11.78
CA THR A 33 13.51 9.05 -12.83
C THR A 33 12.74 8.09 -13.74
N PRO A 34 12.82 8.21 -15.07
CA PRO A 34 12.13 7.29 -15.95
C PRO A 34 12.72 5.88 -15.88
N LEU A 35 11.88 4.87 -15.62
CA LEU A 35 12.21 3.46 -15.72
C LEU A 35 11.65 2.90 -17.02
N ARG A 36 12.52 2.49 -17.94
CA ARG A 36 12.16 1.86 -19.20
C ARG A 36 12.17 0.34 -19.05
N ILE A 37 11.08 -0.29 -19.46
CA ILE A 37 10.91 -1.75 -19.49
C ILE A 37 10.70 -2.17 -20.94
N ASN A 38 11.60 -3.02 -21.44
CA ASN A 38 11.60 -3.41 -22.86
C ASN A 38 10.61 -4.54 -23.18
N ALA A 39 10.28 -5.38 -22.21
CA ALA A 39 9.31 -6.48 -22.30
C ALA A 39 8.71 -6.73 -20.91
N PRO A 40 7.51 -7.33 -20.80
CA PRO A 40 6.93 -7.69 -19.51
C PRO A 40 7.87 -8.60 -18.71
N PRO A 41 8.15 -8.29 -17.44
CA PRO A 41 8.96 -9.15 -16.58
C PRO A 41 8.39 -10.57 -16.50
N GLN A 42 9.28 -11.57 -16.48
CA GLN A 42 8.93 -12.99 -16.40
C GLN A 42 9.43 -13.64 -15.11
N ARG A 43 10.30 -12.97 -14.38
CA ARG A 43 10.94 -13.48 -13.16
C ARG A 43 11.07 -12.39 -12.11
N ALA A 44 9.95 -11.76 -11.74
CA ALA A 44 9.98 -10.71 -10.73
C ALA A 44 10.20 -11.27 -9.32
N VAL A 45 10.98 -10.55 -8.52
CA VAL A 45 11.01 -10.71 -7.06
C VAL A 45 10.30 -9.51 -6.44
N ILE A 46 9.37 -9.79 -5.53
CA ILE A 46 8.55 -8.77 -4.87
C ILE A 46 8.90 -8.75 -3.39
N HIS A 47 9.20 -7.57 -2.87
CA HIS A 47 9.47 -7.40 -1.44
C HIS A 47 8.22 -7.00 -0.69
N ASP A 48 8.10 -7.49 0.56
CA ASP A 48 7.09 -7.13 1.54
C ASP A 48 5.65 -7.59 1.21
N LEU A 49 4.85 -7.69 2.26
CA LEU A 49 3.48 -8.22 2.22
C LEU A 49 2.56 -7.35 1.32
N ASN A 50 2.57 -6.06 1.52
CA ASN A 50 1.71 -5.11 0.81
C ASN A 50 1.99 -5.05 -0.70
N MET A 51 3.27 -5.04 -1.10
CA MET A 51 3.67 -5.07 -2.51
C MET A 51 3.37 -6.44 -3.15
N THR A 52 3.53 -7.53 -2.39
CA THR A 52 3.11 -8.86 -2.83
C THR A 52 1.61 -8.91 -3.06
N GLU A 53 0.79 -8.35 -2.16
CA GLU A 53 -0.67 -8.25 -2.36
C GLU A 53 -1.04 -7.45 -3.61
N MET A 54 -0.29 -6.40 -3.98
CA MET A 54 -0.49 -5.67 -5.25
C MET A 54 -0.27 -6.59 -6.46
N ALA A 55 0.82 -7.37 -6.45
CA ALA A 55 1.13 -8.31 -7.53
C ALA A 55 0.07 -9.42 -7.63
N LEU A 56 -0.36 -9.98 -6.51
CA LEU A 56 -1.42 -10.99 -6.45
C LEU A 56 -2.77 -10.44 -6.96
N ALA A 57 -3.13 -9.22 -6.62
CA ALA A 57 -4.34 -8.56 -7.12
C ALA A 57 -4.34 -8.39 -8.65
N LEU A 58 -3.17 -8.19 -9.24
CA LEU A 58 -2.99 -8.16 -10.68
C LEU A 58 -2.88 -9.54 -11.34
N GLY A 59 -2.81 -10.63 -10.55
CA GLY A 59 -2.70 -12.00 -11.07
C GLY A 59 -1.33 -12.30 -11.65
N LEU A 60 -0.25 -11.76 -11.07
CA LEU A 60 1.12 -11.86 -11.58
C LEU A 60 1.89 -13.10 -11.09
N GLN A 61 1.21 -14.07 -10.45
CA GLN A 61 1.87 -15.23 -9.85
C GLN A 61 2.79 -15.98 -10.83
N ALA A 62 2.37 -16.14 -12.09
CA ALA A 62 3.16 -16.83 -13.12
C ALA A 62 4.47 -16.07 -13.49
N GLN A 63 4.54 -14.76 -13.24
CA GLN A 63 5.70 -13.93 -13.50
C GLN A 63 6.57 -13.68 -12.24
N MET A 64 6.21 -14.30 -11.10
CA MET A 64 6.96 -14.14 -9.86
C MET A 64 7.95 -15.27 -9.67
N ALA A 65 9.24 -14.94 -9.53
CA ALA A 65 10.30 -15.89 -9.18
C ALA A 65 10.40 -16.10 -7.66
N GLY A 66 9.87 -15.18 -6.86
CA GLY A 66 9.88 -15.26 -5.42
C GLY A 66 9.39 -13.99 -4.73
N VAL A 67 9.26 -14.08 -3.43
CA VAL A 67 8.98 -12.95 -2.53
C VAL A 67 10.06 -12.84 -1.46
N THR A 68 10.15 -11.70 -0.80
CA THR A 68 11.04 -11.47 0.35
C THR A 68 10.35 -10.63 1.40
N GLY A 69 10.76 -10.73 2.68
CA GLY A 69 10.29 -9.84 3.73
C GLY A 69 8.89 -10.14 4.25
N ILE A 70 8.42 -11.39 4.19
CA ILE A 70 7.08 -11.77 4.63
C ILE A 70 7.11 -12.35 6.05
N THR A 71 7.64 -13.58 6.20
CA THR A 71 7.48 -14.36 7.44
C THR A 71 8.37 -13.87 8.59
N GLY A 72 9.41 -13.09 8.29
CA GLY A 72 10.31 -12.53 9.29
C GLY A 72 9.74 -11.33 10.07
N TRP A 73 8.63 -10.77 9.61
CA TRP A 73 8.01 -9.57 10.19
C TRP A 73 6.55 -9.80 10.58
N TYR A 74 5.78 -10.57 9.78
CA TYR A 74 4.33 -10.63 9.86
C TYR A 74 3.83 -12.06 9.98
N LYS A 75 2.63 -12.20 10.52
CA LYS A 75 1.84 -13.42 10.37
C LYS A 75 0.89 -13.27 9.20
N THR A 76 1.04 -14.13 8.23
CA THR A 76 0.18 -14.18 7.05
C THR A 76 -1.05 -15.04 7.34
N ASP A 77 -2.20 -14.61 6.85
CA ASP A 77 -3.44 -15.39 6.94
C ASP A 77 -3.51 -16.50 5.88
N ALA A 78 -4.54 -17.34 5.99
CA ALA A 78 -4.75 -18.45 5.07
C ALA A 78 -5.04 -17.98 3.63
N ASN A 79 -5.73 -16.84 3.46
CA ASN A 79 -6.08 -16.31 2.15
C ASN A 79 -4.83 -15.82 1.41
N PHE A 80 -3.93 -15.11 2.10
CA PHE A 80 -2.66 -14.70 1.53
C PHE A 80 -1.82 -15.91 1.12
N LYS A 81 -1.70 -16.92 1.98
CA LYS A 81 -0.95 -18.15 1.69
C LYS A 81 -1.52 -18.90 0.48
N ALA A 82 -2.84 -19.01 0.41
CA ALA A 82 -3.51 -19.64 -0.73
C ALA A 82 -3.28 -18.85 -2.03
N ALA A 83 -3.35 -17.52 -1.99
CA ALA A 83 -3.10 -16.67 -3.15
C ALA A 83 -1.63 -16.69 -3.60
N LEU A 84 -0.67 -16.76 -2.64
CA LEU A 84 0.76 -16.86 -2.93
C LEU A 84 1.10 -18.23 -3.55
N GLY A 85 0.42 -19.30 -3.13
CA GLY A 85 0.61 -20.65 -3.64
C GLY A 85 2.03 -21.18 -3.39
N ALA A 86 2.67 -21.71 -4.43
CA ALA A 86 4.01 -22.31 -4.37
C ALA A 86 5.17 -21.29 -4.61
N ILE A 87 4.88 -20.00 -4.68
CA ILE A 87 5.93 -18.98 -4.88
C ILE A 87 6.85 -18.96 -3.64
N PRO A 88 8.17 -19.17 -3.82
CA PRO A 88 9.09 -19.27 -2.68
C PRO A 88 9.36 -17.92 -2.02
N GLU A 89 9.51 -17.93 -0.69
CA GLU A 89 10.13 -16.82 0.03
C GLU A 89 11.64 -17.00 0.04
N LEU A 90 12.36 -16.07 -0.62
CA LEU A 90 13.81 -16.12 -0.82
C LEU A 90 14.59 -15.62 0.41
N ALA A 91 13.98 -14.71 1.16
CA ALA A 91 14.50 -14.19 2.41
C ALA A 91 13.34 -13.74 3.31
N PRO A 92 13.29 -14.16 4.60
CA PRO A 92 12.19 -13.83 5.51
C PRO A 92 12.15 -12.34 5.89
N LYS A 93 13.26 -11.63 5.72
CA LYS A 93 13.42 -10.18 5.92
C LYS A 93 14.01 -9.55 4.67
N TYR A 94 14.85 -8.51 4.81
CA TYR A 94 15.50 -7.86 3.66
C TYR A 94 16.38 -8.87 2.93
N PRO A 95 16.28 -8.93 1.59
CA PRO A 95 17.17 -9.81 0.82
C PRO A 95 18.58 -9.26 0.81
N SER A 96 19.56 -10.17 0.75
CA SER A 96 20.92 -9.82 0.34
C SER A 96 21.00 -9.74 -1.19
N LEU A 97 22.09 -9.16 -1.70
CA LEU A 97 22.35 -9.16 -3.13
C LEU A 97 22.45 -10.59 -3.69
N GLU A 98 23.10 -11.50 -2.93
CA GLU A 98 23.27 -12.91 -3.29
C GLU A 98 21.91 -13.62 -3.40
N ASN A 99 20.98 -13.38 -2.47
CA ASN A 99 19.62 -13.96 -2.57
C ASN A 99 18.93 -13.56 -3.87
N LEU A 100 19.04 -12.27 -4.25
CA LEU A 100 18.45 -11.78 -5.51
C LEU A 100 19.16 -12.38 -6.73
N LEU A 101 20.48 -12.37 -6.78
CA LEU A 101 21.25 -12.91 -7.90
C LEU A 101 21.01 -14.41 -8.09
N ALA A 102 20.89 -15.18 -7.01
CA ALA A 102 20.56 -16.60 -7.08
C ALA A 102 19.20 -16.88 -7.71
N ALA A 103 18.21 -16.02 -7.45
CA ALA A 103 16.88 -16.12 -8.07
C ALA A 103 16.84 -15.67 -9.54
N ARG A 104 17.89 -15.00 -10.03
CA ARG A 104 18.00 -14.45 -11.40
C ARG A 104 16.74 -13.69 -11.85
N PRO A 105 16.29 -12.67 -11.10
CA PRO A 105 15.12 -11.90 -11.49
C PRO A 105 15.46 -10.95 -12.64
N ASP A 106 14.45 -10.60 -13.42
CA ASP A 106 14.49 -9.51 -14.39
C ASP A 106 13.92 -8.19 -13.82
N LEU A 107 13.15 -8.29 -12.72
CA LEU A 107 12.60 -7.13 -11.99
C LEU A 107 12.64 -7.40 -10.49
N PHE A 108 12.97 -6.36 -9.72
CA PHE A 108 12.77 -6.29 -8.28
C PHE A 108 11.80 -5.16 -7.94
N PHE A 109 10.67 -5.46 -7.30
CA PHE A 109 9.74 -4.47 -6.79
C PHE A 109 9.92 -4.34 -5.29
N ALA A 110 10.40 -3.18 -4.84
CA ALA A 110 10.76 -2.90 -3.45
C ALA A 110 10.69 -1.39 -3.20
N GLY A 111 10.98 -0.95 -1.97
CA GLY A 111 11.04 0.45 -1.61
C GLY A 111 12.26 0.78 -0.75
N TRP A 112 12.54 2.06 -0.57
CA TRP A 112 13.52 2.52 0.40
C TRP A 112 12.98 2.30 1.81
N TYR A 113 13.74 1.57 2.63
CA TYR A 113 13.32 0.99 3.91
C TYR A 113 12.17 -0.04 3.79
N TYR A 114 11.92 -0.51 2.55
CA TYR A 114 11.08 -1.65 2.21
C TYR A 114 11.89 -2.56 1.26
N GLY A 115 12.87 -3.28 1.79
CA GLY A 115 13.77 -4.17 1.05
C GLY A 115 15.07 -3.53 0.56
N MET A 116 15.15 -2.21 0.50
CA MET A 116 16.34 -1.46 0.12
C MET A 116 16.70 -0.43 1.21
N LYS A 117 17.99 -0.05 1.27
CA LYS A 117 18.48 1.03 2.14
C LYS A 117 19.38 1.97 1.34
N PRO A 118 19.28 3.30 1.53
CA PRO A 118 20.25 4.23 0.96
C PRO A 118 21.68 3.86 1.41
N GLY A 119 22.60 3.75 0.44
CA GLY A 119 24.00 3.34 0.70
C GLY A 119 24.21 1.85 0.97
N GLY A 120 23.17 1.01 0.90
CA GLY A 120 23.29 -0.44 1.03
C GLY A 120 23.67 -1.14 -0.27
N ASP A 121 23.84 -2.48 -0.20
CA ASP A 121 24.22 -3.29 -1.36
C ASP A 121 23.06 -3.54 -2.33
N VAL A 122 21.82 -3.57 -1.84
CA VAL A 122 20.61 -3.73 -2.65
C VAL A 122 20.02 -2.35 -2.94
N THR A 123 20.32 -1.83 -4.13
CA THR A 123 19.82 -0.54 -4.62
C THR A 123 19.49 -0.62 -6.12
N PRO A 124 18.67 0.27 -6.68
CA PRO A 124 18.42 0.30 -8.11
C PRO A 124 19.71 0.36 -8.96
N ALA A 125 20.70 1.17 -8.52
CA ALA A 125 21.97 1.30 -9.21
C ALA A 125 22.82 0.02 -9.17
N THR A 126 22.81 -0.68 -8.03
CA THR A 126 23.54 -1.96 -7.91
C THR A 126 22.88 -3.04 -8.75
N LEU A 127 21.56 -3.16 -8.66
CA LEU A 127 20.78 -4.18 -9.38
C LEU A 127 20.85 -3.98 -10.91
N ALA A 128 20.86 -2.72 -11.37
CA ALA A 128 21.01 -2.40 -12.79
C ALA A 128 22.33 -2.93 -13.39
N ARG A 129 23.44 -2.95 -12.62
CA ARG A 129 24.71 -3.55 -13.07
C ARG A 129 24.62 -5.06 -13.31
N HIS A 130 23.62 -5.71 -12.74
CA HIS A 130 23.32 -7.13 -12.94
C HIS A 130 22.15 -7.38 -13.89
N GLY A 131 21.68 -6.33 -14.60
CA GLY A 131 20.57 -6.44 -15.55
C GLY A 131 19.19 -6.55 -14.89
N ILE A 132 19.09 -6.28 -13.59
CA ILE A 132 17.84 -6.35 -12.83
C ILE A 132 17.21 -4.96 -12.78
N ALA A 133 16.04 -4.79 -13.38
CA ALA A 133 15.27 -3.56 -13.26
C ALA A 133 14.69 -3.44 -11.84
N THR A 134 14.57 -2.21 -11.32
CA THR A 134 13.98 -1.99 -9.99
C THR A 134 12.82 -1.02 -10.09
N LEU A 135 11.61 -1.48 -9.76
CA LEU A 135 10.44 -0.61 -9.55
C LEU A 135 10.41 -0.22 -8.08
N VAL A 136 10.36 1.09 -7.80
CA VAL A 136 10.40 1.61 -6.42
C VAL A 136 9.00 1.99 -5.96
N LEU A 137 8.60 1.53 -4.77
CA LEU A 137 7.34 1.91 -4.11
C LEU A 137 7.27 3.43 -3.93
N THR A 138 6.21 4.08 -4.41
CA THR A 138 6.10 5.55 -4.49
C THR A 138 6.23 6.23 -3.14
N GLU A 139 5.59 5.72 -2.08
CA GLU A 139 5.70 6.28 -0.72
C GLU A 139 7.16 6.42 -0.28
N SER A 140 7.99 5.46 -0.62
CA SER A 140 9.38 5.40 -0.19
C SER A 140 10.30 6.38 -0.91
N CYS A 141 9.84 7.01 -1.99
CA CYS A 141 10.65 7.97 -2.75
C CYS A 141 11.09 9.19 -1.91
N VAL A 142 10.34 9.53 -0.85
CA VAL A 142 10.71 10.62 0.07
C VAL A 142 12.08 10.44 0.73
N HIS A 143 12.61 9.22 0.78
CA HIS A 143 13.91 8.95 1.40
C HIS A 143 15.10 9.30 0.49
N THR A 144 14.86 9.46 -0.80
CA THR A 144 15.92 9.75 -1.80
C THR A 144 15.61 10.98 -2.65
N SER A 145 14.42 11.57 -2.53
CA SER A 145 14.01 12.79 -3.20
C SER A 145 14.04 13.99 -2.23
N GLN A 146 14.19 15.20 -2.75
CA GLN A 146 13.97 16.42 -1.98
C GLN A 146 12.48 16.74 -1.80
N ALA A 147 11.63 16.27 -2.70
CA ALA A 147 10.20 16.45 -2.61
C ALA A 147 9.63 15.67 -1.40
N ARG A 148 8.71 16.32 -0.69
CA ARG A 148 7.99 15.75 0.47
C ARG A 148 6.49 15.91 0.26
N PRO A 149 5.92 15.27 -0.78
CA PRO A 149 4.50 15.39 -1.04
C PRO A 149 3.71 14.82 0.13
N ARG A 150 2.58 15.44 0.43
CA ARG A 150 1.59 14.86 1.34
C ARG A 150 1.03 13.58 0.74
N ALA A 151 0.90 12.55 1.55
CA ALA A 151 0.31 11.30 1.12
C ALA A 151 -1.18 11.48 0.78
N THR A 152 -1.59 10.88 -0.32
CA THR A 152 -2.98 10.73 -0.75
C THR A 152 -3.21 9.29 -1.19
N MET A 153 -4.45 8.89 -1.38
CA MET A 153 -4.77 7.55 -1.92
C MET A 153 -4.16 7.31 -3.31
N ASP A 154 -3.70 8.36 -3.99
CA ASP A 154 -2.99 8.24 -5.27
C ASP A 154 -1.64 7.53 -5.14
N LEU A 155 -1.02 7.44 -3.95
CA LEU A 155 0.14 6.57 -3.71
C LEU A 155 -0.18 5.13 -4.13
N LEU A 156 -1.26 4.55 -3.59
CA LEU A 156 -1.71 3.21 -3.96
C LEU A 156 -2.13 3.12 -5.44
N TYR A 157 -2.93 4.08 -5.91
CA TYR A 157 -3.47 4.03 -7.27
C TYR A 157 -2.36 4.10 -8.32
N ASN A 158 -1.39 4.99 -8.14
CA ASN A 158 -0.27 5.16 -9.06
C ASN A 158 0.63 3.91 -9.06
N ASP A 159 0.92 3.33 -7.89
CA ASP A 159 1.71 2.10 -7.81
C ASP A 159 1.03 0.94 -8.52
N MET A 160 -0.28 0.76 -8.35
CA MET A 160 -1.05 -0.25 -9.07
C MET A 160 -1.03 -0.04 -10.59
N LEU A 161 -1.21 1.22 -11.04
CA LEU A 161 -1.18 1.55 -12.47
C LEU A 161 0.21 1.37 -13.08
N ARG A 162 1.26 1.74 -12.36
CA ARG A 162 2.67 1.54 -12.77
C ARG A 162 2.99 0.06 -12.86
N LEU A 163 2.64 -0.71 -11.82
CA LEU A 163 2.84 -2.16 -11.79
C LEU A 163 2.07 -2.84 -12.95
N GLY A 164 0.81 -2.46 -13.16
CA GLY A 164 0.01 -2.95 -14.30
C GLY A 164 0.63 -2.60 -15.65
N THR A 165 1.22 -1.40 -15.80
CA THR A 165 1.92 -0.99 -17.02
C THR A 165 3.18 -1.83 -17.26
N VAL A 166 4.00 -2.00 -16.22
CA VAL A 166 5.26 -2.78 -16.28
C VAL A 166 5.03 -4.24 -16.67
N PHE A 167 3.93 -4.84 -16.20
CA PHE A 167 3.58 -6.24 -16.50
C PHE A 167 2.60 -6.42 -17.68
N GLY A 168 2.24 -5.36 -18.40
CA GLY A 168 1.25 -5.44 -19.49
C GLY A 168 -0.18 -5.74 -19.03
N GLN A 169 -0.47 -5.50 -17.73
CA GLN A 169 -1.78 -5.69 -17.10
C GLN A 169 -2.49 -4.36 -16.80
N ARG A 170 -2.18 -3.32 -17.58
CA ARG A 170 -2.73 -1.98 -17.39
C ARG A 170 -4.26 -1.93 -17.32
N PRO A 171 -5.02 -2.62 -18.21
CA PRO A 171 -6.49 -2.60 -18.14
C PRO A 171 -7.02 -3.18 -16.82
N ARG A 172 -6.40 -4.25 -16.30
CA ARG A 172 -6.77 -4.85 -15.01
C ARG A 172 -6.48 -3.89 -13.84
N ALA A 173 -5.33 -3.22 -13.86
CA ALA A 173 -4.99 -2.22 -12.86
C ALA A 173 -5.99 -1.04 -12.85
N GLU A 174 -6.38 -0.55 -14.03
CA GLU A 174 -7.38 0.51 -14.17
C GLU A 174 -8.74 0.09 -13.64
N ALA A 175 -9.18 -1.12 -13.92
CA ALA A 175 -10.44 -1.66 -13.41
C ALA A 175 -10.43 -1.76 -11.88
N LEU A 176 -9.34 -2.25 -11.27
CA LEU A 176 -9.17 -2.31 -9.82
C LEU A 176 -9.20 -0.91 -9.20
N VAL A 177 -8.42 0.03 -9.73
CA VAL A 177 -8.38 1.41 -9.23
C VAL A 177 -9.75 2.09 -9.36
N ALA A 178 -10.46 1.89 -10.46
CA ALA A 178 -11.81 2.44 -10.64
C ALA A 178 -12.80 1.86 -9.59
N GLN A 179 -12.73 0.55 -9.33
CA GLN A 179 -13.53 -0.10 -8.30
C GLN A 179 -13.22 0.46 -6.91
N TRP A 180 -11.93 0.63 -6.56
CA TRP A 180 -11.50 1.17 -5.28
C TRP A 180 -11.93 2.62 -5.08
N ARG A 181 -11.77 3.46 -6.09
CA ARG A 181 -12.26 4.85 -6.05
C ARG A 181 -13.78 4.90 -5.81
N LYS A 182 -14.55 4.05 -6.48
CA LYS A 182 -16.00 3.95 -6.27
C LYS A 182 -16.34 3.54 -4.83
N ARG A 183 -15.63 2.56 -4.26
CA ARG A 183 -15.82 2.14 -2.85
C ARG A 183 -15.56 3.31 -1.89
N LEU A 184 -14.45 4.04 -2.09
CA LEU A 184 -14.10 5.15 -1.21
C LEU A 184 -15.01 6.37 -1.37
N GLN A 185 -15.54 6.63 -2.56
CA GLN A 185 -16.58 7.65 -2.76
C GLN A 185 -17.83 7.37 -1.93
N ALA A 186 -18.20 6.10 -1.74
CA ALA A 186 -19.33 5.71 -0.89
C ALA A 186 -19.05 5.90 0.62
N VAL A 187 -17.78 5.95 1.02
CA VAL A 187 -17.37 6.24 2.42
C VAL A 187 -17.54 7.71 2.77
N VAL A 188 -17.20 8.58 1.83
CA VAL A 188 -17.36 10.03 1.96
C VAL A 188 -18.81 10.38 1.70
N GLN A 189 -19.64 10.45 2.74
CA GLN A 189 -21.01 10.97 2.57
C GLN A 189 -20.93 12.45 2.14
N PRO A 190 -21.56 12.85 1.02
CA PRO A 190 -21.66 14.24 0.68
C PRO A 190 -22.38 15.01 1.80
N PRO A 191 -21.98 16.27 2.08
CA PRO A 191 -22.73 17.11 3.01
C PRO A 191 -24.18 17.19 2.55
N VAL A 192 -25.11 16.84 3.42
CA VAL A 192 -26.55 17.05 3.14
C VAL A 192 -26.76 18.55 3.08
N LEU A 193 -27.28 19.04 1.94
CA LEU A 193 -27.58 20.48 1.78
C LEU A 193 -28.50 20.94 2.93
N GLY A 194 -28.08 22.00 3.65
CA GLY A 194 -28.87 22.59 4.75
C GLY A 194 -28.54 22.08 6.15
N THR A 195 -27.51 21.25 6.34
CA THR A 195 -27.06 20.85 7.67
C THR A 195 -26.01 21.83 8.24
N ALA A 196 -25.97 21.94 9.59
CA ALA A 196 -25.00 22.75 10.32
C ALA A 196 -23.55 22.46 9.90
N PRO A 197 -22.60 23.40 10.13
CA PRO A 197 -21.18 23.19 9.83
C PRO A 197 -20.72 21.86 10.39
N LYS A 198 -20.12 21.02 9.55
CA LYS A 198 -19.61 19.71 9.95
C LYS A 198 -18.61 19.90 11.09
N ALA A 199 -18.76 19.15 12.17
CA ALA A 199 -17.79 19.15 13.25
C ALA A 199 -16.36 18.94 12.70
N PRO A 200 -15.33 19.56 13.32
CA PRO A 200 -13.97 19.36 12.87
C PRO A 200 -13.59 17.87 12.89
N PRO A 201 -12.73 17.41 11.94
CA PRO A 201 -12.33 16.02 11.88
C PRO A 201 -11.66 15.58 13.18
N LEU A 202 -11.93 14.34 13.63
CA LEU A 202 -11.28 13.79 14.81
C LEU A 202 -9.76 13.74 14.60
N ARG A 203 -9.03 14.15 15.65
CA ARG A 203 -7.56 14.09 15.69
C ARG A 203 -7.13 12.66 15.97
N VAL A 204 -6.41 12.06 15.03
CA VAL A 204 -6.01 10.66 15.05
C VAL A 204 -4.50 10.54 15.21
N PHE A 205 -4.04 9.70 16.12
CA PHE A 205 -2.62 9.34 16.26
C PHE A 205 -2.39 7.90 15.81
N VAL A 206 -1.37 7.69 14.98
CA VAL A 206 -0.92 6.35 14.56
C VAL A 206 0.22 5.93 15.47
N TYR A 207 0.06 4.81 16.14
CA TYR A 207 1.10 4.24 16.99
C TYR A 207 1.49 2.85 16.49
N ASP A 208 2.69 2.77 15.93
CA ASP A 208 3.28 1.52 15.44
C ASP A 208 3.98 0.77 16.59
N SER A 209 4.97 1.41 17.19
CA SER A 209 5.89 0.79 18.16
C SER A 209 6.72 1.87 18.87
N GLY A 210 7.66 1.43 19.70
CA GLY A 210 8.64 2.29 20.39
C GLY A 210 8.12 2.77 21.74
N GLU A 211 8.76 2.32 22.82
CA GLU A 211 8.38 2.67 24.21
C GLU A 211 9.00 4.02 24.60
N ASP A 212 10.28 4.27 24.33
CA ASP A 212 10.96 5.53 24.64
C ASP A 212 10.51 6.67 23.73
N LYS A 213 10.37 6.39 22.45
CA LYS A 213 9.90 7.32 21.42
C LYS A 213 8.94 6.61 20.48
N PRO A 214 7.74 7.13 20.28
CA PRO A 214 6.77 6.47 19.40
C PRO A 214 7.26 6.49 17.96
N PHE A 215 7.18 5.35 17.28
CA PHE A 215 7.30 5.26 15.84
C PHE A 215 5.92 5.51 15.23
N THR A 216 5.83 6.45 14.30
CA THR A 216 4.55 6.98 13.80
C THR A 216 4.63 7.43 12.35
N ALA A 217 3.48 7.69 11.77
CA ALA A 217 3.32 8.15 10.40
C ALA A 217 3.20 9.68 10.31
N GLY A 218 4.05 10.31 9.51
CA GLY A 218 3.99 11.74 9.17
C GLY A 218 3.14 12.04 7.93
N ALA A 219 3.30 13.24 7.39
CA ALA A 219 2.52 13.74 6.25
C ALA A 219 2.64 12.90 4.98
N ALA A 220 3.80 12.31 4.74
CA ALA A 220 4.10 11.57 3.51
C ALA A 220 3.83 10.06 3.62
N ALA A 221 3.33 9.56 4.76
CA ALA A 221 3.03 8.14 4.98
C ALA A 221 1.59 7.79 4.61
N MET A 222 1.37 6.58 4.11
CA MET A 222 0.05 6.07 3.74
C MET A 222 -1.02 6.21 4.83
N PRO A 223 -0.75 6.01 6.13
CA PRO A 223 -1.76 6.21 7.17
C PRO A 223 -2.37 7.62 7.20
N THR A 224 -1.61 8.66 6.82
CA THR A 224 -2.17 10.01 6.70
C THR A 224 -3.23 10.08 5.62
N ALA A 225 -2.99 9.47 4.45
CA ALA A 225 -3.98 9.37 3.37
C ALA A 225 -5.23 8.58 3.80
N LEU A 226 -5.04 7.47 4.53
CA LEU A 226 -6.15 6.64 5.02
C LEU A 226 -7.03 7.38 6.02
N ILE A 227 -6.42 8.08 6.97
CA ILE A 227 -7.11 8.87 8.01
C ILE A 227 -7.94 9.99 7.36
N GLU A 228 -7.37 10.70 6.39
CA GLU A 228 -8.07 11.76 5.67
C GLU A 228 -9.21 11.21 4.80
N ALA A 229 -8.98 10.14 4.08
CA ALA A 229 -10.02 9.45 3.30
C ALA A 229 -11.15 8.91 4.19
N ALA A 230 -10.86 8.57 5.46
CA ALA A 230 -11.84 8.14 6.44
C ALA A 230 -12.57 9.29 7.15
N GLY A 231 -12.17 10.55 6.93
CA GLY A 231 -12.76 11.75 7.53
C GLY A 231 -12.13 12.19 8.85
N GLY A 232 -10.96 11.68 9.20
CA GLY A 232 -10.14 12.12 10.34
C GLY A 232 -9.02 13.07 9.93
N ARG A 233 -8.18 13.44 10.91
CA ARG A 233 -6.93 14.19 10.68
C ARG A 233 -5.79 13.56 11.49
N ASN A 234 -4.68 13.22 10.83
CA ASN A 234 -3.49 12.75 11.52
C ASN A 234 -2.87 13.89 12.34
N VAL A 235 -2.64 13.68 13.65
CA VAL A 235 -2.02 14.71 14.52
C VAL A 235 -0.56 15.00 14.18
N MET A 236 0.09 14.13 13.39
CA MET A 236 1.46 14.27 12.94
C MET A 236 1.56 14.69 11.46
N ASP A 237 0.52 15.25 10.89
CA ASP A 237 0.40 15.65 9.48
C ASP A 237 1.21 16.89 9.09
N ASP A 238 1.82 17.55 10.06
CA ASP A 238 2.77 18.66 9.90
C ASP A 238 4.24 18.20 9.74
N LEU A 239 4.53 16.92 9.99
CA LEU A 239 5.88 16.38 9.83
C LEU A 239 6.07 15.93 8.37
N PRO A 240 7.02 16.53 7.61
CA PRO A 240 7.25 16.22 6.19
C PRO A 240 8.08 14.92 6.01
N ILE A 241 7.64 13.86 6.66
CA ILE A 241 8.28 12.54 6.66
C ILE A 241 7.26 11.47 6.29
N SER A 242 7.73 10.26 5.95
CA SER A 242 6.90 9.06 5.92
C SER A 242 6.79 8.48 7.35
N TRP A 243 7.52 7.43 7.67
CA TRP A 243 7.56 6.84 9.00
C TRP A 243 8.80 7.32 9.77
N ALA A 244 8.62 7.77 11.01
CA ALA A 244 9.74 8.16 11.86
C ALA A 244 9.38 8.16 13.35
N HIS A 245 10.40 8.30 14.19
CA HIS A 245 10.21 8.53 15.62
C HIS A 245 9.80 9.98 15.89
N SER A 246 8.92 10.15 16.88
CA SER A 246 8.52 11.45 17.43
C SER A 246 8.80 11.47 18.94
N SER A 247 8.34 12.50 19.64
CA SER A 247 8.34 12.51 21.11
C SER A 247 6.92 12.34 21.67
N TRP A 248 6.80 11.72 22.81
CA TRP A 248 5.51 11.53 23.49
C TRP A 248 4.86 12.86 23.88
N GLU A 249 5.68 13.86 24.27
CA GLU A 249 5.23 15.21 24.61
C GLU A 249 4.61 15.89 23.38
N ALA A 250 5.25 15.76 22.22
CA ALA A 250 4.74 16.35 20.97
C ALA A 250 3.38 15.71 20.58
N VAL A 251 3.23 14.41 20.77
CA VAL A 251 1.95 13.71 20.53
C VAL A 251 0.89 14.15 21.55
N ALA A 252 1.23 14.15 22.84
CA ALA A 252 0.30 14.52 23.93
C ALA A 252 -0.18 15.97 23.82
N ALA A 253 0.71 16.90 23.44
CA ALA A 253 0.35 18.30 23.22
C ALA A 253 -0.71 18.49 22.11
N ARG A 254 -0.75 17.60 21.11
CA ARG A 254 -1.75 17.60 20.04
C ARG A 254 -3.07 16.97 20.47
N ASN A 255 -3.12 16.36 21.65
CA ASN A 255 -4.29 15.71 22.28
C ASN A 255 -5.10 14.87 21.29
N PRO A 256 -4.60 13.71 20.82
CA PRO A 256 -5.37 12.84 19.94
C PRO A 256 -6.68 12.39 20.58
N GLN A 257 -7.74 12.32 19.79
CA GLN A 257 -9.08 11.90 20.16
C GLN A 257 -9.37 10.45 19.78
N PHE A 258 -8.56 9.91 18.88
CA PHE A 258 -8.64 8.54 18.39
C PHE A 258 -7.25 7.96 18.10
N LEU A 259 -7.08 6.64 18.26
CA LEU A 259 -5.81 5.96 18.01
C LEU A 259 -5.98 4.93 16.88
N VAL A 260 -4.99 4.83 16.02
CA VAL A 260 -4.76 3.69 15.15
C VAL A 260 -3.55 2.95 15.71
N LEU A 261 -3.75 1.73 16.18
CA LEU A 261 -2.71 0.86 16.74
C LEU A 261 -2.32 -0.18 15.70
N LEU A 262 -1.01 -0.29 15.42
CA LEU A 262 -0.51 -1.29 14.48
C LEU A 262 -0.57 -2.68 15.11
N ASP A 263 -1.16 -3.63 14.40
CA ASP A 263 -1.23 -5.03 14.80
C ASP A 263 -0.32 -5.88 13.91
N TYR A 264 0.81 -6.31 14.47
CA TYR A 264 1.71 -7.28 13.84
C TYR A 264 1.22 -8.73 14.00
N GLN A 265 0.05 -8.93 14.62
CA GLN A 265 -0.57 -10.24 14.85
C GLN A 265 0.31 -11.19 15.68
N ASP A 266 1.18 -10.66 16.55
CA ASP A 266 2.08 -11.40 17.44
C ASP A 266 1.38 -11.97 18.69
N GLY A 267 0.07 -11.70 18.81
CA GLY A 267 -0.77 -12.15 19.93
C GLY A 267 -0.79 -11.19 21.14
N GLN A 268 0.05 -10.15 21.15
CA GLN A 268 0.08 -9.12 22.20
C GLN A 268 -0.27 -7.72 21.67
N GLY A 269 -0.01 -7.47 20.40
CA GLY A 269 -0.26 -6.29 19.58
C GLY A 269 -1.01 -5.12 20.22
N PRO A 270 -2.27 -4.89 19.84
CA PRO A 270 -3.00 -3.68 20.23
C PRO A 270 -3.21 -3.53 21.74
N SER A 271 -3.35 -4.65 22.46
CA SER A 271 -3.52 -4.62 23.93
C SER A 271 -2.25 -4.14 24.64
N ARG A 272 -1.07 -4.58 24.18
CA ARG A 272 0.22 -4.13 24.70
C ARG A 272 0.44 -2.65 24.38
N LEU A 273 0.19 -2.22 23.13
CA LEU A 273 0.32 -0.82 22.71
C LEU A 273 -0.59 0.08 23.56
N MET A 274 -1.83 -0.31 23.78
CA MET A 274 -2.75 0.43 24.64
C MET A 274 -2.27 0.49 26.10
N ALA A 275 -1.76 -0.61 26.65
CA ALA A 275 -1.21 -0.62 28.01
C ALA A 275 -0.01 0.33 28.14
N THR A 276 0.90 0.37 27.16
CA THR A 276 1.99 1.34 27.09
C THR A 276 1.47 2.79 27.16
N LEU A 277 0.48 3.11 26.34
CA LEU A 277 -0.12 4.46 26.32
C LEU A 277 -0.80 4.83 27.64
N GLN A 278 -1.49 3.89 28.29
CA GLN A 278 -2.13 4.10 29.59
C GLN A 278 -1.12 4.29 30.73
N ALA A 279 0.03 3.63 30.67
CA ALA A 279 1.11 3.76 31.64
C ALA A 279 1.92 5.06 31.43
N HIS A 280 1.97 5.59 30.19
CA HIS A 280 2.83 6.72 29.87
C HIS A 280 2.30 8.04 30.48
N PRO A 281 3.12 8.79 31.25
CA PRO A 281 2.67 9.99 32.00
C PRO A 281 1.98 11.04 31.15
N ALA A 282 2.47 11.32 29.95
CA ALA A 282 1.87 12.31 29.05
C ALA A 282 0.64 11.77 28.32
N MET A 283 0.70 10.52 27.81
CA MET A 283 -0.35 9.97 26.94
C MET A 283 -1.63 9.59 27.69
N ARG A 284 -1.53 9.13 28.94
CA ARG A 284 -2.68 8.72 29.76
C ARG A 284 -3.74 9.82 29.94
N HIS A 285 -3.36 11.10 29.72
CA HIS A 285 -4.23 12.25 29.86
C HIS A 285 -4.87 12.71 28.54
N THR A 286 -4.51 12.11 27.42
CA THR A 286 -5.12 12.42 26.13
C THR A 286 -6.53 11.86 26.01
N ASP A 287 -7.38 12.50 25.22
CA ASP A 287 -8.78 12.12 25.05
C ASP A 287 -8.94 10.68 24.55
N ALA A 288 -8.11 10.29 23.59
CA ALA A 288 -8.15 8.95 23.02
C ALA A 288 -7.86 7.85 24.06
N VAL A 289 -6.85 8.06 24.92
CA VAL A 289 -6.45 7.08 25.95
C VAL A 289 -7.47 7.03 27.07
N LYS A 290 -7.93 8.19 27.58
CA LYS A 290 -8.97 8.27 28.63
C LYS A 290 -10.25 7.54 28.26
N HIS A 291 -10.69 7.70 27.01
CA HIS A 291 -11.95 7.12 26.54
C HIS A 291 -11.75 5.79 25.80
N ARG A 292 -10.52 5.27 25.74
CA ARG A 292 -10.15 4.02 25.04
C ARG A 292 -10.68 3.97 23.59
N ARG A 293 -10.57 5.10 22.87
CA ARG A 293 -11.02 5.23 21.47
C ARG A 293 -9.91 4.81 20.53
N PHE A 294 -9.97 3.61 20.02
CA PHE A 294 -8.96 3.09 19.10
C PHE A 294 -9.51 2.06 18.12
N ILE A 295 -8.75 1.84 17.06
CA ILE A 295 -8.86 0.71 16.16
C ILE A 295 -7.49 0.05 16.01
N ALA A 296 -7.48 -1.28 15.90
CA ALA A 296 -6.28 -2.01 15.50
C ALA A 296 -6.35 -2.26 13.99
N LEU A 297 -5.26 -1.94 13.28
CA LEU A 297 -5.10 -2.23 11.86
C LEU A 297 -3.82 -3.03 11.65
N ARG A 298 -3.88 -4.01 10.74
CA ARG A 298 -2.73 -4.85 10.39
C ARG A 298 -1.73 -4.03 9.57
N TYR A 299 -0.50 -4.49 9.52
CA TYR A 299 0.58 -3.85 8.75
C TYR A 299 0.18 -3.57 7.29
N ALA A 300 -0.35 -4.57 6.57
CA ALA A 300 -0.79 -4.39 5.18
C ALA A 300 -1.93 -3.37 5.02
N GLU A 301 -2.69 -3.10 6.07
CA GLU A 301 -3.76 -2.10 6.07
C GLU A 301 -3.22 -0.67 6.25
N LEU A 302 -1.96 -0.50 6.70
CA LEU A 302 -1.33 0.81 6.96
C LEU A 302 -0.19 1.14 5.99
N THR A 303 0.28 0.19 5.19
CA THR A 303 1.27 0.40 4.13
C THR A 303 0.60 0.40 2.75
N PRO A 304 1.17 1.08 1.71
CA PRO A 304 0.52 1.13 0.41
C PRO A 304 0.20 -0.26 -0.15
N GLY A 305 -1.07 -0.61 -0.30
CA GLY A 305 -1.51 -1.92 -0.75
C GLY A 305 -3.03 -2.04 -0.89
N PRO A 306 -3.55 -3.12 -1.50
CA PRO A 306 -5.00 -3.33 -1.71
C PRO A 306 -5.82 -3.31 -0.42
N ALA A 307 -5.23 -3.73 0.71
CA ALA A 307 -5.88 -3.74 2.02
C ALA A 307 -6.25 -2.33 2.54
N ASN A 308 -5.64 -1.27 1.98
CA ASN A 308 -5.94 0.11 2.35
C ASN A 308 -7.42 0.50 2.13
N ILE A 309 -8.08 -0.09 1.14
CA ILE A 309 -9.48 0.22 0.82
C ILE A 309 -10.38 -0.21 1.97
N GLU A 310 -10.19 -1.44 2.46
CA GLU A 310 -10.93 -1.94 3.63
C GLU A 310 -10.56 -1.18 4.90
N ALA A 311 -9.28 -0.81 5.05
CA ALA A 311 -8.81 -0.01 6.18
C ALA A 311 -9.53 1.34 6.26
N VAL A 312 -9.71 2.06 5.15
CA VAL A 312 -10.48 3.32 5.11
C VAL A 312 -11.93 3.09 5.52
N GLU A 313 -12.58 2.01 5.01
CA GLU A 313 -13.95 1.68 5.38
C GLU A 313 -14.11 1.36 6.87
N LYS A 314 -13.18 0.56 7.43
CA LYS A 314 -13.12 0.23 8.87
C LYS A 314 -12.92 1.49 9.72
N LEU A 315 -11.90 2.28 9.36
CA LEU A 315 -11.53 3.48 10.08
C LEU A 315 -12.67 4.52 10.05
N SER A 316 -13.31 4.73 8.91
CA SER A 316 -14.43 5.67 8.78
C SER A 316 -15.62 5.27 9.67
N ARG A 317 -15.95 3.96 9.75
CA ARG A 317 -16.98 3.48 10.69
C ARG A 317 -16.59 3.73 12.15
N ALA A 318 -15.33 3.46 12.50
CA ALA A 318 -14.82 3.65 13.85
C ALA A 318 -14.80 5.14 14.28
N LEU A 319 -14.37 6.04 13.37
CA LEU A 319 -14.37 7.47 13.62
C LEU A 319 -15.78 8.04 13.79
N ARG A 320 -16.75 7.60 12.98
CA ARG A 320 -18.16 7.99 13.14
C ARG A 320 -18.74 7.52 14.47
N ALA A 321 -18.42 6.30 14.90
CA ALA A 321 -18.88 5.79 16.20
C ALA A 321 -18.23 6.50 17.39
N ALA A 322 -17.04 7.08 17.21
CA ALA A 322 -16.31 7.82 18.25
C ALA A 322 -16.62 9.32 18.27
N ALA A 323 -17.31 9.84 17.25
CA ALA A 323 -17.74 11.23 17.22
C ALA A 323 -18.71 11.53 18.37
N PRO A 324 -18.63 12.73 19.02
CA PRO A 324 -19.49 13.11 20.12
C PRO A 324 -20.96 13.28 19.71
#